data_1b5db738a30ff6cac89a15aa573b5b87
#
_entry.id   1b5db738a30ff6cac89a15aa573b5b87
#
_cell.length_a   1.000
_cell.length_b   1.000
_cell.length_c   1.000
_cell.angle_alpha   90.00
_cell.angle_beta   90.00
_cell.angle_gamma   90.00
#
_symmetry.space_group_name_H-M   'P 1'
#
loop_
_entity.id
_entity.type
_entity.pdbx_description
1 polymer ?
#
loop_
_entity_poly.entity_id
_entity_poly.type
_entity_poly.pdbx_seq_one_letter_code
_entity_poly.pdbx_strand_id
1 'polypeptide(L)'
;MKHIYSIFLSAVSLLWMLSGCVEDPDMDTRLQKAKAPEVSETSMEGEAYASSITLKAQIMKENGLPVKECGVCWSTQTGTEPLENMRNKRYTKADKIENHNFTATISNLEDSTKYYVYAYAINDIDTAFSKTEGAYTTINGIGEVATLDVDSATVKATSTWVKGKVKNRGVGIEKLGFYYKKKKQTGDIEPSDQDSVITYEGSDLATVDTFSCQITNLEPETWYYVRAFAKNQFGEFAFNVDSFRTTDGKPFVGKLSLIKDSTTFTTADLFAFLINEGDAPVSAYGFCWSVEEGPTIDADTIICTSLEDDGKFTGRIQGLESAKKYYARAYAINNFGTVYSEEEITISTKSEKPNIITFPITPDSIKSDGTVHIGGELQNGGNSAATEWGICWSSSNKEPSIKDNHVAVDDTLFMYALPSLKGATIYYARTYATNKSGLTGYGEVKSFTTPNIFENNLKSASNLNGNLNCSKELEHYAS
;
A
#
# COMPACT_ATOMS: atom_id res chain seq x y z
N MET A 1 -66.78 37.05 -17.28
CA MET A 1 -67.42 36.86 -18.61
C MET A 1 -67.88 38.12 -19.30
N LYS A 2 -67.67 39.34 -18.77
CA LYS A 2 -68.17 40.58 -19.46
C LYS A 2 -67.07 41.52 -19.99
N HIS A 3 -65.82 41.27 -19.70
CA HIS A 3 -64.69 42.15 -20.09
C HIS A 3 -63.91 41.76 -21.36
N ILE A 4 -64.01 40.52 -21.81
CA ILE A 4 -63.25 40.04 -22.99
C ILE A 4 -64.00 40.30 -24.27
N TYR A 5 -65.32 40.37 -24.23
CA TYR A 5 -66.16 40.75 -25.40
C TYR A 5 -66.06 42.23 -25.75
N SER A 6 -65.66 43.10 -24.80
CA SER A 6 -65.64 44.56 -25.04
C SER A 6 -64.40 45.02 -25.85
N ILE A 7 -63.32 44.24 -25.89
CA ILE A 7 -62.14 44.66 -26.65
C ILE A 7 -62.24 44.26 -28.13
N PHE A 8 -62.98 43.21 -28.45
CA PHE A 8 -63.14 42.78 -29.84
C PHE A 8 -64.22 43.61 -30.63
N LEU A 9 -65.17 44.21 -29.93
CA LEU A 9 -66.15 45.06 -30.60
C LEU A 9 -65.67 46.51 -30.90
N SER A 10 -64.65 46.98 -30.13
CA SER A 10 -64.10 48.34 -30.35
C SER A 10 -63.15 48.45 -31.55
N ALA A 11 -62.52 47.35 -31.97
CA ALA A 11 -61.65 47.35 -33.14
C ALA A 11 -62.41 47.35 -34.49
N VAL A 12 -63.62 46.84 -34.51
CA VAL A 12 -64.48 46.85 -35.73
C VAL A 12 -65.13 48.20 -35.94
N SER A 13 -65.45 48.99 -34.89
CA SER A 13 -66.09 50.30 -35.03
C SER A 13 -65.11 51.44 -35.36
N LEU A 14 -63.77 51.25 -35.15
CA LEU A 14 -62.81 52.31 -35.48
C LEU A 14 -62.31 52.23 -36.94
N LEU A 15 -62.57 51.14 -37.65
CA LEU A 15 -62.21 50.99 -39.08
C LEU A 15 -63.20 51.63 -40.04
N TRP A 16 -64.35 52.09 -39.53
CA TRP A 16 -65.41 52.73 -40.38
C TRP A 16 -65.23 54.25 -40.54
N MET A 17 -64.27 54.89 -39.90
CA MET A 17 -64.12 56.34 -39.96
C MET A 17 -62.94 56.89 -40.75
N LEU A 18 -62.09 56.05 -41.37
CA LEU A 18 -60.90 56.55 -42.08
C LEU A 18 -60.60 55.92 -43.45
N SER A 19 -61.58 55.52 -44.23
CA SER A 19 -61.33 55.33 -45.65
C SER A 19 -62.60 55.57 -46.43
N GLY A 20 -62.52 56.57 -47.27
CA GLY A 20 -63.50 56.76 -48.39
C GLY A 20 -63.53 55.50 -49.23
N CYS A 21 -64.70 54.96 -49.32
CA CYS A 21 -65.19 53.86 -50.09
C CYS A 21 -64.41 53.47 -51.35
N VAL A 22 -63.85 52.24 -51.27
CA VAL A 22 -64.24 51.26 -52.30
C VAL A 22 -64.80 50.08 -51.51
N GLU A 23 -66.12 49.93 -51.45
CA GLU A 23 -66.79 48.71 -51.03
C GLU A 23 -66.36 47.63 -52.02
N ASP A 24 -65.49 46.72 -51.62
CA ASP A 24 -65.26 45.46 -52.32
C ASP A 24 -66.45 44.56 -51.97
N PRO A 25 -67.46 44.39 -52.87
CA PRO A 25 -68.64 43.59 -52.57
C PRO A 25 -68.32 42.11 -52.35
N ASP A 26 -67.07 41.73 -52.56
CA ASP A 26 -66.58 40.37 -52.37
C ASP A 26 -66.10 40.14 -50.94
N MET A 27 -65.71 41.20 -50.19
CA MET A 27 -65.33 41.13 -48.82
C MET A 27 -66.47 40.73 -47.86
N ASP A 28 -67.66 41.31 -48.06
CA ASP A 28 -68.82 41.01 -47.22
C ASP A 28 -69.35 39.58 -47.45
N THR A 29 -69.24 39.09 -48.67
CA THR A 29 -69.65 37.73 -49.04
C THR A 29 -68.61 36.71 -48.49
N ARG A 30 -67.35 37.10 -48.39
CA ARG A 30 -66.30 36.30 -47.79
C ARG A 30 -66.44 36.21 -46.27
N LEU A 31 -66.74 37.32 -45.60
CA LEU A 31 -66.96 37.34 -44.14
C LEU A 31 -68.21 36.52 -43.74
N GLN A 32 -69.28 36.53 -44.52
CA GLN A 32 -70.51 35.74 -44.27
C GLN A 32 -70.30 34.22 -44.42
N LYS A 33 -69.30 33.78 -45.18
CA LYS A 33 -68.97 32.38 -45.42
C LYS A 33 -67.74 31.93 -44.64
N ALA A 34 -67.00 32.87 -44.05
CA ALA A 34 -65.81 32.57 -43.32
C ALA A 34 -66.10 31.74 -42.02
N LYS A 35 -65.26 30.80 -41.72
CA LYS A 35 -65.35 29.95 -40.57
C LYS A 35 -64.00 29.89 -39.89
N ALA A 36 -63.93 29.25 -38.69
CA ALA A 36 -62.66 28.90 -38.03
C ALA A 36 -61.79 28.13 -39.00
N PRO A 37 -60.44 28.27 -38.89
CA PRO A 37 -59.51 27.50 -39.70
C PRO A 37 -59.62 26.00 -39.37
N GLU A 38 -59.01 25.14 -40.16
CA GLU A 38 -58.81 23.71 -39.84
C GLU A 38 -57.33 23.45 -39.66
N VAL A 39 -56.96 22.78 -38.56
CA VAL A 39 -55.56 22.41 -38.21
C VAL A 39 -55.47 20.90 -38.07
N SER A 40 -54.28 20.33 -38.46
CA SER A 40 -54.02 18.93 -38.35
C SER A 40 -53.72 18.53 -36.90
N GLU A 41 -53.66 17.23 -36.64
CA GLU A 41 -53.10 16.68 -35.46
C GLU A 41 -51.61 17.07 -35.33
N THR A 42 -51.09 17.08 -34.09
CA THR A 42 -49.67 17.29 -33.83
C THR A 42 -48.86 16.02 -34.10
N SER A 43 -47.63 16.19 -34.52
CA SER A 43 -46.62 15.10 -34.56
C SER A 43 -45.30 15.66 -34.09
N MET A 44 -44.41 14.76 -33.59
CA MET A 44 -43.11 15.18 -33.10
C MET A 44 -42.20 15.61 -34.27
N GLU A 45 -41.44 16.68 -34.07
CA GLU A 45 -40.35 17.10 -34.93
C GLU A 45 -39.02 16.80 -34.23
N GLY A 46 -38.34 15.70 -34.66
CA GLY A 46 -37.15 15.19 -33.99
C GLY A 46 -37.47 14.37 -32.75
N GLU A 47 -36.60 14.45 -31.75
CA GLU A 47 -36.70 13.72 -30.47
C GLU A 47 -37.20 14.65 -29.35
N ALA A 48 -37.85 14.07 -28.34
CA ALA A 48 -38.18 14.80 -27.13
C ALA A 48 -36.92 15.00 -26.27
N TYR A 49 -36.80 16.17 -25.65
CA TYR A 49 -35.81 16.48 -24.66
C TYR A 49 -36.41 16.43 -23.25
N ALA A 50 -35.58 16.51 -22.23
CA ALA A 50 -36.04 16.46 -20.84
C ALA A 50 -36.88 17.68 -20.44
N SER A 51 -36.63 18.83 -21.03
CA SER A 51 -37.32 20.09 -20.71
C SER A 51 -38.04 20.73 -21.89
N SER A 52 -38.09 20.09 -23.06
CA SER A 52 -38.74 20.63 -24.25
C SER A 52 -39.18 19.56 -25.24
N ILE A 53 -40.19 19.88 -26.00
CA ILE A 53 -40.71 19.05 -27.10
C ILE A 53 -41.00 19.99 -28.27
N THR A 54 -40.44 19.67 -29.45
CA THR A 54 -40.78 20.38 -30.70
C THR A 54 -41.79 19.56 -31.47
N LEU A 55 -42.88 20.22 -31.83
CA LEU A 55 -43.99 19.60 -32.53
C LEU A 55 -44.24 20.31 -33.86
N LYS A 56 -44.76 19.56 -34.80
CA LYS A 56 -45.23 20.07 -36.10
C LYS A 56 -46.69 19.79 -36.28
N ALA A 57 -47.36 20.71 -36.97
CA ALA A 57 -48.73 20.57 -37.43
C ALA A 57 -48.93 21.40 -38.72
N GLN A 58 -50.10 21.28 -39.34
CA GLN A 58 -50.39 21.93 -40.58
C GLN A 58 -51.75 22.68 -40.51
N ILE A 59 -51.76 23.86 -41.08
CA ILE A 59 -53.00 24.57 -41.37
C ILE A 59 -53.65 23.91 -42.59
N MET A 60 -54.69 23.14 -42.36
CA MET A 60 -55.38 22.35 -43.42
C MET A 60 -56.26 23.22 -44.33
N LYS A 61 -56.90 24.23 -43.74
CA LYS A 61 -57.76 25.20 -44.46
C LYS A 61 -57.86 26.50 -43.67
N GLU A 62 -57.80 27.64 -44.37
CA GLU A 62 -58.00 28.96 -43.77
C GLU A 62 -59.48 29.36 -43.71
N ASN A 63 -60.34 28.65 -44.45
CA ASN A 63 -61.79 28.83 -44.50
C ASN A 63 -62.27 30.29 -44.74
N GLY A 64 -61.64 30.96 -45.71
CA GLY A 64 -62.03 32.28 -46.21
C GLY A 64 -61.31 33.47 -45.60
N LEU A 65 -60.63 33.32 -44.48
CA LEU A 65 -59.78 34.33 -43.85
C LEU A 65 -58.39 33.75 -43.43
N PRO A 66 -57.35 34.57 -43.63
CA PRO A 66 -56.00 34.12 -43.30
C PRO A 66 -55.84 33.81 -41.81
N VAL A 67 -55.03 32.81 -41.52
CA VAL A 67 -54.63 32.49 -40.14
C VAL A 67 -53.68 33.56 -39.60
N LYS A 68 -54.06 34.18 -38.49
CA LYS A 68 -53.30 35.23 -37.81
C LYS A 68 -52.28 34.68 -36.82
N GLU A 69 -52.56 33.54 -36.16
CA GLU A 69 -51.75 32.90 -35.17
C GLU A 69 -51.98 31.38 -35.19
N CYS A 70 -50.94 30.60 -35.06
CA CYS A 70 -51.00 29.17 -34.86
C CYS A 70 -49.93 28.73 -33.85
N GLY A 71 -50.08 27.54 -33.31
CA GLY A 71 -49.22 27.01 -32.32
C GLY A 71 -49.77 25.74 -31.68
N VAL A 72 -49.32 25.48 -30.46
CA VAL A 72 -49.75 24.33 -29.65
C VAL A 72 -50.14 24.76 -28.24
N CYS A 73 -51.10 24.05 -27.64
CA CYS A 73 -51.42 24.18 -26.23
C CYS A 73 -51.40 22.79 -25.56
N TRP A 74 -51.04 22.71 -24.28
CA TRP A 74 -50.78 21.44 -23.62
C TRP A 74 -51.29 21.36 -22.19
N SER A 75 -51.40 20.12 -21.69
CA SER A 75 -51.70 19.76 -20.30
C SER A 75 -50.94 18.52 -19.91
N THR A 76 -50.73 18.29 -18.60
CA THR A 76 -50.29 17.01 -18.04
C THR A 76 -51.45 16.04 -17.79
N GLN A 77 -52.70 16.51 -17.96
CA GLN A 77 -53.91 15.71 -17.81
C GLN A 77 -54.57 15.48 -19.16
N THR A 78 -54.89 14.22 -19.47
CA THR A 78 -55.63 13.88 -20.69
C THR A 78 -57.05 14.43 -20.65
N GLY A 79 -57.62 14.76 -21.83
CA GLY A 79 -58.98 15.26 -21.97
C GLY A 79 -59.21 16.67 -21.43
N THR A 80 -58.14 17.41 -21.13
CA THR A 80 -58.28 18.83 -20.78
C THR A 80 -58.69 19.64 -22.00
N GLU A 81 -59.75 20.42 -21.87
CA GLU A 81 -60.21 21.25 -22.95
C GLU A 81 -59.12 22.22 -23.45
N PRO A 82 -58.86 22.30 -24.77
CA PRO A 82 -57.77 23.10 -25.31
C PRO A 82 -57.88 24.61 -24.95
N LEU A 83 -59.08 25.17 -24.90
CA LEU A 83 -59.25 26.54 -24.44
C LEU A 83 -58.90 26.77 -22.98
N GLU A 84 -59.07 25.77 -22.13
CA GLU A 84 -58.63 25.84 -20.74
C GLU A 84 -57.11 25.89 -20.64
N ASN A 85 -56.38 25.12 -21.45
CA ASN A 85 -54.94 25.19 -21.54
C ASN A 85 -54.44 26.58 -21.92
N MET A 86 -55.08 27.19 -22.93
CA MET A 86 -54.75 28.56 -23.33
C MET A 86 -55.03 29.59 -22.23
N ARG A 87 -56.17 29.47 -21.53
CA ARG A 87 -56.51 30.33 -20.37
C ARG A 87 -55.52 30.24 -19.26
N ASN A 88 -54.97 29.07 -19.05
CA ASN A 88 -53.95 28.80 -18.06
C ASN A 88 -52.54 29.13 -18.54
N LYS A 89 -52.39 29.81 -19.67
CA LYS A 89 -51.11 30.18 -20.31
C LYS A 89 -50.23 28.98 -20.67
N ARG A 90 -50.82 27.82 -20.88
CA ARG A 90 -50.13 26.62 -21.36
C ARG A 90 -50.27 26.51 -22.87
N TYR A 91 -49.70 27.46 -23.58
CA TYR A 91 -49.61 27.45 -25.02
C TYR A 91 -48.32 28.15 -25.49
N THR A 92 -47.89 27.80 -26.70
CA THR A 92 -46.80 28.49 -27.40
C THR A 92 -47.20 28.72 -28.86
N LYS A 93 -46.75 29.86 -29.39
CA LYS A 93 -46.94 30.20 -30.81
C LYS A 93 -45.94 29.39 -31.64
N ALA A 94 -46.26 29.24 -32.91
CA ALA A 94 -45.33 28.62 -33.85
C ALA A 94 -44.01 29.40 -33.93
N ASP A 95 -42.93 28.67 -33.88
CA ASP A 95 -41.54 29.18 -34.05
C ASP A 95 -41.28 29.49 -35.54
N LYS A 96 -41.88 28.68 -36.43
CA LYS A 96 -41.70 28.76 -37.88
C LYS A 96 -42.98 28.33 -38.60
N ILE A 97 -43.31 29.05 -39.67
CA ILE A 97 -44.43 28.73 -40.54
C ILE A 97 -43.95 28.74 -42.00
N GLU A 98 -44.07 27.61 -42.69
CA GLU A 98 -43.65 27.43 -44.09
C GLU A 98 -44.72 26.62 -44.86
N ASN A 99 -45.27 27.17 -45.90
CA ASN A 99 -46.24 26.45 -46.75
C ASN A 99 -47.39 25.79 -45.97
N HIS A 100 -48.01 26.53 -45.04
CA HIS A 100 -49.06 26.06 -44.14
C HIS A 100 -48.62 25.02 -43.09
N ASN A 101 -47.36 24.58 -43.10
CA ASN A 101 -46.80 23.78 -42.02
C ASN A 101 -46.20 24.71 -40.97
N PHE A 102 -46.33 24.35 -39.71
CA PHE A 102 -45.71 25.08 -38.63
C PHE A 102 -45.07 24.14 -37.60
N THR A 103 -44.02 24.63 -36.96
CA THR A 103 -43.40 24.00 -35.82
C THR A 103 -43.54 24.88 -34.59
N ALA A 104 -43.70 24.28 -33.44
CA ALA A 104 -43.81 24.97 -32.16
C ALA A 104 -43.04 24.18 -31.08
N THR A 105 -42.17 24.86 -30.33
CA THR A 105 -41.39 24.26 -29.26
C THR A 105 -42.01 24.62 -27.91
N ILE A 106 -42.42 23.60 -27.19
CA ILE A 106 -42.82 23.74 -25.79
C ILE A 106 -41.55 23.64 -24.94
N SER A 107 -41.28 24.63 -24.10
CA SER A 107 -40.10 24.70 -23.23
C SER A 107 -40.49 24.74 -21.76
N ASN A 108 -39.50 24.56 -20.87
CA ASN A 108 -39.66 24.53 -19.41
C ASN A 108 -40.63 23.43 -18.95
N LEU A 109 -40.55 22.28 -19.59
CA LEU A 109 -41.27 21.08 -19.20
C LEU A 109 -40.57 20.35 -18.09
N GLU A 110 -41.31 19.56 -17.30
CA GLU A 110 -40.77 18.60 -16.35
C GLU A 110 -40.25 17.36 -17.08
N ASP A 111 -39.16 16.76 -16.61
CA ASP A 111 -38.61 15.55 -17.21
C ASP A 111 -39.49 14.32 -16.91
N SER A 112 -39.30 13.25 -17.67
CA SER A 112 -40.04 11.97 -17.50
C SER A 112 -41.55 12.16 -17.40
N THR A 113 -42.06 13.28 -17.96
CA THR A 113 -43.47 13.70 -17.81
C THR A 113 -44.20 13.60 -19.13
N LYS A 114 -45.43 13.05 -19.09
CA LYS A 114 -46.29 12.93 -20.24
C LYS A 114 -47.16 14.17 -20.40
N TYR A 115 -47.09 14.76 -21.60
CA TYR A 115 -47.88 15.93 -22.01
C TYR A 115 -48.85 15.56 -23.08
N TYR A 116 -50.06 16.12 -22.98
CA TYR A 116 -51.16 16.01 -23.94
C TYR A 116 -51.32 17.33 -24.65
N VAL A 117 -51.26 17.35 -25.98
CA VAL A 117 -51.06 18.55 -26.77
C VAL A 117 -52.10 18.65 -27.90
N TYR A 118 -52.71 19.82 -28.08
CA TYR A 118 -53.52 20.17 -29.23
C TYR A 118 -52.79 21.22 -30.08
N ALA A 119 -52.85 21.09 -31.41
CA ALA A 119 -52.53 22.18 -32.30
C ALA A 119 -53.68 23.18 -32.31
N TYR A 120 -53.39 24.47 -32.49
CA TYR A 120 -54.41 25.50 -32.67
C TYR A 120 -54.03 26.41 -33.81
N ALA A 121 -55.09 27.03 -34.43
CA ALA A 121 -54.98 28.12 -35.38
C ALA A 121 -56.12 29.13 -35.17
N ILE A 122 -55.83 30.42 -35.32
CA ILE A 122 -56.71 31.52 -35.03
C ILE A 122 -56.85 32.40 -36.29
N ASN A 123 -58.07 32.70 -36.72
CA ASN A 123 -58.39 33.77 -37.67
C ASN A 123 -59.31 34.78 -37.02
N ASP A 124 -59.82 35.74 -37.79
CA ASP A 124 -60.73 36.78 -37.26
C ASP A 124 -62.10 36.26 -36.81
N ILE A 125 -62.49 35.06 -37.17
CA ILE A 125 -63.76 34.47 -36.81
C ILE A 125 -63.67 33.72 -35.48
N ASP A 126 -62.71 32.77 -35.37
CA ASP A 126 -62.61 31.91 -34.17
C ASP A 126 -61.26 31.17 -34.10
N THR A 127 -61.07 30.44 -33.02
CA THR A 127 -59.93 29.53 -32.77
C THR A 127 -60.33 28.09 -33.07
N ALA A 128 -59.59 27.43 -33.91
CA ALA A 128 -59.72 25.98 -34.12
C ALA A 128 -58.61 25.21 -33.45
N PHE A 129 -58.94 23.97 -33.05
CA PHE A 129 -57.98 23.01 -32.47
C PHE A 129 -57.95 21.72 -33.28
N SER A 130 -56.87 20.96 -33.17
CA SER A 130 -56.83 19.60 -33.69
C SER A 130 -57.94 18.75 -33.06
N LYS A 131 -58.38 17.74 -33.78
CA LYS A 131 -59.57 16.93 -33.37
C LYS A 131 -59.24 16.02 -32.18
N THR A 132 -58.01 15.59 -32.13
CA THR A 132 -57.50 14.71 -31.04
C THR A 132 -56.26 15.32 -30.41
N GLU A 133 -56.02 14.94 -29.16
CA GLU A 133 -54.81 15.29 -28.48
C GLU A 133 -53.66 14.38 -28.93
N GLY A 134 -52.50 14.95 -29.15
CA GLY A 134 -51.24 14.21 -29.24
C GLY A 134 -50.67 13.92 -27.85
N ALA A 135 -50.03 12.80 -27.67
CA ALA A 135 -49.43 12.43 -26.39
C ALA A 135 -47.90 12.24 -26.52
N TYR A 136 -47.15 13.04 -25.79
CA TYR A 136 -45.69 13.08 -25.88
C TYR A 136 -45.08 13.04 -24.49
N THR A 137 -43.97 12.34 -24.34
CA THR A 137 -43.28 12.20 -23.04
C THR A 137 -41.89 12.79 -23.15
N THR A 138 -41.53 13.66 -22.22
CA THR A 138 -40.15 14.14 -22.08
C THR A 138 -39.25 13.00 -21.65
N ILE A 139 -38.00 13.01 -22.10
CA ILE A 139 -37.00 12.02 -21.65
C ILE A 139 -36.59 12.30 -20.21
N ASN A 140 -36.01 11.29 -19.55
CA ASN A 140 -35.39 11.47 -18.24
C ASN A 140 -34.18 12.43 -18.37
N GLY A 141 -34.21 13.52 -17.62
CA GLY A 141 -33.13 14.52 -17.57
C GLY A 141 -31.93 14.06 -16.77
N ILE A 142 -32.11 13.05 -15.90
CA ILE A 142 -31.03 12.46 -15.08
C ILE A 142 -30.24 11.52 -15.97
N GLY A 143 -28.92 11.60 -15.87
CA GLY A 143 -28.00 10.72 -16.58
C GLY A 143 -27.64 9.46 -15.79
N GLU A 144 -26.54 8.83 -16.18
CA GLU A 144 -25.94 7.69 -15.49
C GLU A 144 -24.41 7.82 -15.52
N VAL A 145 -23.78 7.73 -14.35
CA VAL A 145 -22.33 7.68 -14.21
C VAL A 145 -21.94 6.48 -13.35
N ALA A 146 -20.93 5.74 -13.78
CA ALA A 146 -20.43 4.57 -13.06
C ALA A 146 -19.04 4.85 -12.49
N THR A 147 -18.78 4.35 -11.28
CA THR A 147 -17.44 4.19 -10.74
C THR A 147 -16.80 2.99 -11.42
N LEU A 148 -15.61 3.15 -11.95
CA LEU A 148 -14.79 2.05 -12.46
C LEU A 148 -13.97 1.45 -11.33
N ASP A 149 -13.59 0.18 -11.49
CA ASP A 149 -12.74 -0.51 -10.53
C ASP A 149 -11.44 0.27 -10.29
N VAL A 150 -11.10 0.45 -9.01
CA VAL A 150 -9.87 1.15 -8.62
C VAL A 150 -8.66 0.26 -8.96
N ASP A 151 -7.78 0.78 -9.79
CA ASP A 151 -6.56 0.09 -10.17
C ASP A 151 -5.60 0.01 -8.96
N SER A 152 -5.40 -1.20 -8.46
CA SER A 152 -4.54 -1.46 -7.31
C SER A 152 -3.10 -0.94 -7.48
N ALA A 153 -2.60 -0.85 -8.72
CA ALA A 153 -1.29 -0.30 -9.01
C ALA A 153 -1.18 1.22 -8.74
N THR A 154 -2.32 1.92 -8.68
CA THR A 154 -2.37 3.36 -8.37
C THR A 154 -2.57 3.66 -6.90
N VAL A 155 -2.93 2.63 -6.10
CA VAL A 155 -3.21 2.78 -4.68
C VAL A 155 -1.93 2.90 -3.89
N LYS A 156 -1.80 4.01 -3.18
CA LYS A 156 -0.69 4.33 -2.28
C LYS A 156 -1.18 4.50 -0.85
N ALA A 157 -0.26 4.69 0.08
CA ALA A 157 -0.58 4.90 1.49
C ALA A 157 -1.50 6.11 1.74
N THR A 158 -1.29 7.20 1.00
CA THR A 158 -1.99 8.47 1.22
C THR A 158 -2.73 9.00 0.00
N SER A 159 -2.73 8.26 -1.11
CA SER A 159 -3.38 8.70 -2.35
C SER A 159 -3.75 7.54 -3.27
N THR A 160 -4.70 7.78 -4.17
CA THR A 160 -5.02 6.88 -5.28
C THR A 160 -5.64 7.64 -6.44
N TRP A 161 -5.61 7.07 -7.63
CA TRP A 161 -6.40 7.52 -8.76
C TRP A 161 -7.70 6.72 -8.85
N VAL A 162 -8.81 7.44 -8.96
CA VAL A 162 -10.15 6.86 -9.17
C VAL A 162 -10.67 7.27 -10.54
N LYS A 163 -11.41 6.38 -11.19
CA LYS A 163 -11.93 6.57 -12.54
C LYS A 163 -13.43 6.41 -12.57
N GLY A 164 -14.11 7.24 -13.36
CA GLY A 164 -15.53 7.15 -13.60
C GLY A 164 -15.83 7.16 -15.10
N LYS A 165 -16.96 6.57 -15.46
CA LYS A 165 -17.47 6.53 -16.84
C LYS A 165 -18.87 7.12 -16.92
N VAL A 166 -19.04 8.07 -17.79
CA VAL A 166 -20.35 8.62 -18.13
C VAL A 166 -21.04 7.64 -19.09
N LYS A 167 -22.13 6.99 -18.66
CA LYS A 167 -22.91 6.07 -19.47
C LYS A 167 -24.03 6.78 -20.19
N ASN A 168 -24.67 7.75 -19.51
CA ASN A 168 -25.70 8.60 -20.07
C ASN A 168 -25.54 10.01 -19.48
N ARG A 169 -25.59 11.04 -20.32
CA ARG A 169 -25.40 12.43 -19.91
C ARG A 169 -26.70 13.12 -19.44
N GLY A 170 -27.85 12.48 -19.67
CA GLY A 170 -29.11 13.19 -19.50
C GLY A 170 -29.18 14.45 -20.39
N VAL A 171 -29.56 15.57 -19.83
CA VAL A 171 -29.55 16.88 -20.50
C VAL A 171 -28.22 17.63 -20.43
N GLY A 172 -27.16 16.97 -20.09
CA GLY A 172 -25.84 17.56 -19.91
C GLY A 172 -25.32 17.34 -18.50
N ILE A 173 -24.07 17.70 -18.28
CA ILE A 173 -23.37 17.56 -17.00
C ILE A 173 -22.78 18.91 -16.61
N GLU A 174 -23.14 19.38 -15.43
CA GLU A 174 -22.62 20.62 -14.84
C GLU A 174 -21.45 20.36 -13.89
N LYS A 175 -21.44 19.17 -13.23
CA LYS A 175 -20.41 18.78 -12.30
C LYS A 175 -20.18 17.27 -12.33
N LEU A 176 -18.89 16.86 -12.33
CA LEU A 176 -18.43 15.47 -12.20
C LEU A 176 -17.49 15.36 -11.03
N GLY A 177 -17.43 14.18 -10.42
CA GLY A 177 -16.48 13.93 -9.36
C GLY A 177 -16.69 12.60 -8.65
N PHE A 178 -16.13 12.50 -7.46
CA PHE A 178 -16.27 11.34 -6.61
C PHE A 178 -16.52 11.75 -5.17
N TYR A 179 -17.44 11.06 -4.53
CA TYR A 179 -17.58 11.02 -3.08
C TYR A 179 -16.79 9.85 -2.54
N TYR A 180 -16.14 10.03 -1.39
CA TYR A 180 -15.40 8.96 -0.73
C TYR A 180 -15.46 9.09 0.77
N LYS A 181 -15.41 7.95 1.46
CA LYS A 181 -15.37 7.87 2.92
C LYS A 181 -14.65 6.62 3.42
N LYS A 182 -14.16 6.67 4.66
CA LYS A 182 -13.63 5.47 5.31
C LYS A 182 -14.70 4.42 5.49
N LYS A 183 -14.33 3.16 5.23
CA LYS A 183 -15.19 2.01 5.47
C LYS A 183 -15.34 1.80 6.97
N LYS A 184 -16.57 1.88 7.48
CA LYS A 184 -16.92 1.51 8.84
C LYS A 184 -17.35 0.05 8.90
N GLN A 185 -17.21 -0.60 10.05
CA GLN A 185 -17.59 -2.01 10.22
C GLN A 185 -19.10 -2.24 10.07
N THR A 186 -19.91 -1.23 10.38
CA THR A 186 -21.38 -1.26 10.27
C THR A 186 -21.88 0.08 9.76
N GLY A 187 -22.92 0.07 8.94
CA GLY A 187 -23.63 1.26 8.49
C GLY A 187 -23.61 1.46 6.98
N ASP A 188 -23.98 2.65 6.57
CA ASP A 188 -24.12 3.04 5.17
C ASP A 188 -22.79 2.92 4.40
N ILE A 189 -22.81 2.13 3.33
CA ILE A 189 -21.66 1.87 2.46
C ILE A 189 -21.55 2.89 1.33
N GLU A 190 -22.64 3.62 1.01
CA GLU A 190 -22.65 4.54 -0.11
C GLU A 190 -22.11 5.93 0.27
N PRO A 191 -20.99 6.39 -0.32
CA PRO A 191 -20.58 7.78 -0.20
C PRO A 191 -21.60 8.72 -0.81
N SER A 192 -21.80 9.88 -0.19
CA SER A 192 -22.78 10.90 -0.56
C SER A 192 -22.17 12.31 -0.49
N ASP A 193 -22.97 13.32 -0.78
CA ASP A 193 -22.59 14.74 -0.67
C ASP A 193 -22.27 15.22 0.76
N GLN A 194 -22.57 14.39 1.77
CA GLN A 194 -22.22 14.64 3.18
C GLN A 194 -20.80 14.13 3.53
N ASP A 195 -20.17 13.36 2.64
CA ASP A 195 -18.85 12.77 2.82
C ASP A 195 -17.77 13.63 2.11
N SER A 196 -16.54 13.14 2.07
CA SER A 196 -15.47 13.82 1.35
C SER A 196 -15.72 13.79 -0.16
N VAL A 197 -15.43 14.88 -0.83
CA VAL A 197 -15.65 15.07 -2.26
C VAL A 197 -14.37 15.49 -2.98
N ILE A 198 -14.18 14.95 -4.20
CA ILE A 198 -13.22 15.46 -5.16
C ILE A 198 -13.92 15.71 -6.51
N THR A 199 -13.70 16.88 -7.07
CA THR A 199 -14.32 17.31 -8.32
C THR A 199 -13.36 17.11 -9.49
N TYR A 200 -13.89 16.70 -10.62
CA TYR A 200 -13.17 16.68 -11.89
C TYR A 200 -13.03 18.11 -12.43
N GLU A 201 -11.78 18.53 -12.68
CA GLU A 201 -11.42 19.88 -13.08
C GLU A 201 -11.25 20.04 -14.62
N GLY A 202 -11.62 19.03 -15.39
CA GLY A 202 -11.56 19.10 -16.86
C GLY A 202 -12.60 20.07 -17.43
N SER A 203 -12.24 20.75 -18.52
CA SER A 203 -13.10 21.72 -19.21
C SER A 203 -14.08 21.09 -20.21
N ASP A 204 -14.03 19.77 -20.41
CA ASP A 204 -14.74 19.03 -21.46
C ASP A 204 -15.98 18.27 -20.95
N LEU A 205 -16.65 18.80 -19.94
CA LEU A 205 -17.84 18.17 -19.32
C LEU A 205 -18.93 17.77 -20.34
N ALA A 206 -19.00 18.46 -21.46
CA ALA A 206 -19.98 18.16 -22.52
C ALA A 206 -19.66 16.89 -23.32
N THR A 207 -18.37 16.46 -23.35
CA THR A 207 -17.89 15.39 -24.24
C THR A 207 -17.17 14.27 -23.53
N VAL A 208 -16.70 14.49 -22.30
CA VAL A 208 -15.93 13.50 -21.54
C VAL A 208 -16.71 12.20 -21.31
N ASP A 209 -16.19 11.07 -21.76
CA ASP A 209 -16.78 9.74 -21.51
C ASP A 209 -16.17 9.05 -20.31
N THR A 210 -14.88 9.27 -20.07
CA THR A 210 -14.17 8.72 -18.90
C THR A 210 -13.39 9.84 -18.25
N PHE A 211 -13.48 9.94 -16.93
CA PHE A 211 -12.80 10.95 -16.13
C PHE A 211 -12.06 10.31 -14.98
N SER A 212 -11.04 10.99 -14.48
CA SER A 212 -10.25 10.52 -13.34
C SER A 212 -9.91 11.66 -12.40
N CYS A 213 -9.83 11.33 -11.10
CA CYS A 213 -9.40 12.26 -10.06
C CYS A 213 -8.39 11.56 -9.17
N GLN A 214 -7.44 12.33 -8.63
CA GLN A 214 -6.52 11.82 -7.63
C GLN A 214 -7.02 12.19 -6.25
N ILE A 215 -7.41 11.20 -5.46
CA ILE A 215 -7.72 11.38 -4.04
C ILE A 215 -6.40 11.41 -3.28
N THR A 216 -6.22 12.40 -2.40
CA THR A 216 -5.03 12.61 -1.58
C THR A 216 -5.40 12.73 -0.09
N ASN A 217 -4.40 12.79 0.79
CA ASN A 217 -4.57 12.89 2.24
C ASN A 217 -5.38 11.72 2.84
N LEU A 218 -5.24 10.53 2.25
CA LEU A 218 -5.77 9.30 2.81
C LEU A 218 -4.92 8.83 3.99
N GLU A 219 -5.49 8.01 4.85
CA GLU A 219 -4.75 7.33 5.91
C GLU A 219 -4.21 5.99 5.39
N PRO A 220 -2.97 5.61 5.76
CA PRO A 220 -2.41 4.31 5.42
C PRO A 220 -3.24 3.14 5.98
N GLU A 221 -3.11 1.96 5.34
CA GLU A 221 -3.74 0.71 5.74
C GLU A 221 -5.25 0.78 5.97
N THR A 222 -5.91 1.76 5.35
CA THR A 222 -7.32 2.09 5.60
C THR A 222 -8.20 1.75 4.40
N TRP A 223 -9.34 1.12 4.65
CA TRP A 223 -10.36 0.87 3.65
C TRP A 223 -11.20 2.11 3.38
N TYR A 224 -11.45 2.40 2.11
CA TYR A 224 -12.32 3.47 1.63
C TYR A 224 -13.37 2.93 0.68
N TYR A 225 -14.56 3.53 0.72
CA TYR A 225 -15.55 3.47 -0.34
C TYR A 225 -15.43 4.69 -1.22
N VAL A 226 -15.64 4.52 -2.51
CA VAL A 226 -15.66 5.58 -3.52
C VAL A 226 -16.86 5.42 -4.45
N ARG A 227 -17.48 6.53 -4.82
CA ARG A 227 -18.64 6.57 -5.71
C ARG A 227 -18.51 7.74 -6.65
N ALA A 228 -18.54 7.49 -7.96
CA ALA A 228 -18.61 8.54 -8.96
C ALA A 228 -19.98 9.21 -8.90
N PHE A 229 -20.02 10.51 -9.06
CA PHE A 229 -21.25 11.28 -9.21
C PHE A 229 -21.17 12.23 -10.39
N ALA A 230 -22.33 12.54 -10.95
CA ALA A 230 -22.53 13.67 -11.85
C ALA A 230 -23.76 14.45 -11.41
N LYS A 231 -23.79 15.73 -11.71
CA LYS A 231 -24.89 16.63 -11.37
C LYS A 231 -25.26 17.50 -12.56
N ASN A 232 -26.54 17.70 -12.75
CA ASN A 232 -27.11 18.64 -13.68
C ASN A 232 -28.31 19.38 -13.04
N GLN A 233 -29.03 20.22 -13.81
CA GLN A 233 -30.19 20.99 -13.33
C GLN A 233 -31.35 20.11 -12.81
N PHE A 234 -31.44 18.82 -13.20
CA PHE A 234 -32.47 17.88 -12.76
C PHE A 234 -32.10 17.11 -11.50
N GLY A 235 -30.84 17.14 -11.09
CA GLY A 235 -30.37 16.50 -9.86
C GLY A 235 -28.99 15.84 -9.99
N GLU A 236 -28.70 15.04 -8.98
CA GLU A 236 -27.48 14.26 -8.90
C GLU A 236 -27.75 12.81 -9.28
N PHE A 237 -26.82 12.20 -9.99
CA PHE A 237 -26.89 10.82 -10.40
C PHE A 237 -25.55 10.10 -10.21
N ALA A 238 -25.66 8.87 -9.73
CA ALA A 238 -24.56 7.95 -9.50
C ALA A 238 -25.10 6.51 -9.66
N PHE A 239 -24.23 5.54 -9.91
CA PHE A 239 -24.70 4.18 -10.16
C PHE A 239 -24.17 3.18 -9.13
N ASN A 240 -22.87 2.97 -9.06
CA ASN A 240 -22.26 1.94 -8.22
C ASN A 240 -21.20 2.52 -7.29
N VAL A 241 -20.86 1.74 -6.27
CA VAL A 241 -19.79 2.01 -5.30
C VAL A 241 -18.68 1.01 -5.53
N ASP A 242 -17.43 1.45 -5.44
CA ASP A 242 -16.26 0.60 -5.34
C ASP A 242 -15.54 0.84 -4.01
N SER A 243 -14.58 -0.02 -3.69
CA SER A 243 -13.79 0.11 -2.48
C SER A 243 -12.33 -0.28 -2.70
N PHE A 244 -11.43 0.39 -2.01
CA PHE A 244 -10.00 0.11 -2.04
C PHE A 244 -9.40 0.21 -0.64
N ARG A 245 -8.26 -0.43 -0.43
CA ARG A 245 -7.47 -0.28 0.78
C ARG A 245 -6.13 0.35 0.43
N THR A 246 -5.80 1.43 1.11
CA THR A 246 -4.49 2.07 1.00
C THR A 246 -3.38 1.13 1.48
N THR A 247 -2.19 1.24 0.90
CA THR A 247 -1.00 0.50 1.32
C THR A 247 -0.50 1.02 2.67
N ASP A 248 0.48 0.33 3.27
CA ASP A 248 1.18 0.83 4.46
C ASP A 248 2.26 1.86 4.10
N GLY A 249 2.61 1.97 2.84
CA GLY A 249 3.59 2.92 2.30
C GLY A 249 5.05 2.61 2.62
N LYS A 250 5.30 1.56 3.41
CA LYS A 250 6.65 1.18 3.83
C LYS A 250 7.47 0.57 2.69
N PRO A 251 8.81 0.57 2.81
CA PRO A 251 9.66 -0.14 1.86
C PRO A 251 9.43 -1.65 1.91
N PHE A 252 9.94 -2.35 0.93
CA PHE A 252 10.01 -3.81 0.96
C PHE A 252 11.46 -4.27 0.79
N VAL A 253 11.96 -4.99 1.81
CA VAL A 253 13.30 -5.57 1.84
C VAL A 253 13.20 -7.06 1.59
N GLY A 254 13.94 -7.55 0.61
CA GLY A 254 14.01 -8.95 0.26
C GLY A 254 14.85 -9.76 1.26
N LYS A 255 15.11 -11.01 0.88
CA LYS A 255 15.85 -11.95 1.70
C LYS A 255 17.27 -11.47 2.01
N LEU A 256 17.65 -11.55 3.29
CA LEU A 256 19.01 -11.37 3.75
C LEU A 256 19.84 -12.65 3.47
N SER A 257 21.09 -12.47 3.07
CA SER A 257 22.03 -13.57 2.84
C SER A 257 23.44 -13.23 3.32
N LEU A 258 24.13 -14.24 3.80
CA LEU A 258 25.55 -14.17 4.13
C LEU A 258 26.37 -14.37 2.85
N ILE A 259 27.38 -13.55 2.64
CA ILE A 259 28.35 -13.77 1.56
C ILE A 259 29.20 -15.00 1.92
N LYS A 260 29.24 -15.95 0.99
CA LYS A 260 29.95 -17.21 1.21
C LYS A 260 31.39 -16.98 1.63
N ASP A 261 31.86 -17.72 2.65
CA ASP A 261 33.22 -17.72 3.19
C ASP A 261 33.70 -16.35 3.74
N SER A 262 32.84 -15.36 3.91
CA SER A 262 33.18 -14.03 4.41
C SER A 262 33.26 -13.93 5.93
N THR A 263 32.68 -14.88 6.64
CA THR A 263 32.70 -14.86 8.12
C THR A 263 34.13 -15.11 8.65
N THR A 264 34.58 -14.19 9.48
CA THR A 264 35.82 -14.27 10.19
C THR A 264 35.62 -14.53 11.69
N PHE A 265 36.61 -14.20 12.52
CA PHE A 265 36.47 -14.22 13.96
C PHE A 265 35.65 -13.06 14.52
N THR A 266 35.63 -11.93 13.81
CA THR A 266 35.07 -10.67 14.32
C THR A 266 34.25 -9.91 13.28
N THR A 267 34.09 -10.44 12.05
CA THR A 267 33.35 -9.80 10.97
C THR A 267 32.55 -10.79 10.14
N ALA A 268 31.50 -10.31 9.44
CA ALA A 268 30.80 -11.05 8.40
C ALA A 268 30.29 -10.07 7.34
N ASP A 269 30.31 -10.49 6.06
CA ASP A 269 29.76 -9.71 4.97
C ASP A 269 28.38 -10.21 4.61
N LEU A 270 27.44 -9.28 4.51
CA LEU A 270 26.03 -9.52 4.27
C LEU A 270 25.58 -8.83 2.97
N PHE A 271 24.53 -9.35 2.35
CA PHE A 271 23.83 -8.67 1.29
C PHE A 271 22.32 -8.92 1.38
N ALA A 272 21.56 -7.96 0.91
CA ALA A 272 20.10 -8.03 0.74
C ALA A 272 19.66 -7.17 -0.44
N PHE A 273 18.36 -7.17 -0.74
CA PHE A 273 17.81 -6.38 -1.83
C PHE A 273 16.73 -5.44 -1.28
N LEU A 274 16.79 -4.18 -1.66
CA LEU A 274 15.67 -3.26 -1.56
C LEU A 274 14.78 -3.49 -2.78
N ILE A 275 13.66 -4.17 -2.59
CA ILE A 275 12.76 -4.55 -3.69
C ILE A 275 11.94 -3.36 -4.17
N ASN A 276 11.49 -2.51 -3.25
CA ASN A 276 10.88 -1.21 -3.54
C ASN A 276 11.05 -0.26 -2.35
N GLU A 277 10.94 1.04 -2.62
CA GLU A 277 11.06 2.09 -1.61
C GLU A 277 9.74 2.36 -0.85
N GLY A 278 8.64 1.74 -1.27
CA GLY A 278 7.31 2.09 -0.80
C GLY A 278 6.79 3.38 -1.45
N ASP A 279 6.01 4.14 -0.71
CA ASP A 279 5.39 5.37 -1.22
C ASP A 279 6.18 6.65 -0.90
N ALA A 280 7.35 6.50 -0.33
CA ALA A 280 8.30 7.60 -0.07
C ALA A 280 9.74 7.10 -0.25
N PRO A 281 10.69 7.98 -0.59
CA PRO A 281 12.09 7.63 -0.68
C PRO A 281 12.62 7.01 0.61
N VAL A 282 13.46 5.99 0.47
CA VAL A 282 14.15 5.36 1.60
C VAL A 282 15.20 6.31 2.15
N SER A 283 15.14 6.57 3.45
CA SER A 283 16.09 7.43 4.17
C SER A 283 17.31 6.67 4.68
N ALA A 284 17.17 5.38 4.97
CA ALA A 284 18.26 4.49 5.40
C ALA A 284 17.93 3.02 5.09
N TYR A 285 18.96 2.24 4.79
CA TYR A 285 18.90 0.79 4.67
C TYR A 285 20.22 0.17 5.14
N GLY A 286 20.15 -1.07 5.59
CA GLY A 286 21.33 -1.73 6.14
C GLY A 286 21.03 -3.04 6.86
N PHE A 287 21.84 -3.34 7.85
CA PHE A 287 21.75 -4.57 8.64
C PHE A 287 21.76 -4.26 10.13
N CYS A 288 20.97 -5.01 10.88
CA CYS A 288 21.00 -5.04 12.34
C CYS A 288 21.30 -6.47 12.81
N TRP A 289 22.02 -6.60 13.94
CA TRP A 289 22.39 -7.89 14.49
C TRP A 289 22.42 -7.87 16.02
N SER A 290 22.26 -9.04 16.61
CA SER A 290 22.24 -9.25 18.05
C SER A 290 22.62 -10.71 18.37
N VAL A 291 22.96 -10.98 19.62
CA VAL A 291 23.05 -12.35 20.15
C VAL A 291 21.69 -12.97 20.45
N GLU A 292 20.67 -12.14 20.55
CA GLU A 292 19.27 -12.51 20.75
C GLU A 292 18.56 -12.59 19.40
N GLU A 293 17.52 -13.43 19.29
CA GLU A 293 16.68 -13.54 18.10
C GLU A 293 15.85 -12.25 17.88
N GLY A 294 15.52 -11.96 16.63
CA GLY A 294 14.69 -10.82 16.27
C GLY A 294 15.36 -9.44 16.38
N PRO A 295 16.63 -9.24 15.96
CA PRO A 295 17.29 -7.94 16.07
C PRO A 295 16.49 -6.83 15.36
N THR A 296 16.47 -5.67 15.99
CA THR A 296 15.88 -4.43 15.46
C THR A 296 16.96 -3.36 15.31
N ILE A 297 16.58 -2.19 14.80
CA ILE A 297 17.51 -1.04 14.70
C ILE A 297 17.93 -0.47 16.04
N ASP A 298 17.37 -0.94 17.17
CA ASP A 298 17.80 -0.59 18.52
C ASP A 298 19.00 -1.43 18.98
N ALA A 299 19.32 -2.51 18.27
CA ALA A 299 20.51 -3.34 18.48
C ALA A 299 21.71 -2.77 17.70
N ASP A 300 22.79 -3.56 17.56
CA ASP A 300 23.91 -3.17 16.70
C ASP A 300 23.47 -3.03 15.25
N THR A 301 23.86 -1.94 14.58
CA THR A 301 23.43 -1.63 13.21
C THR A 301 24.58 -1.12 12.35
N ILE A 302 24.41 -1.33 11.03
CA ILE A 302 25.20 -0.64 10.01
C ILE A 302 24.28 -0.08 8.94
N ILE A 303 24.51 1.17 8.54
CA ILE A 303 23.85 1.81 7.41
C ILE A 303 24.69 1.54 6.16
N CYS A 304 24.06 1.04 5.10
CA CYS A 304 24.68 0.89 3.80
C CYS A 304 24.48 2.17 2.98
N THR A 305 25.50 2.56 2.18
CA THR A 305 25.51 3.81 1.40
C THR A 305 25.52 3.58 -0.10
N SER A 306 25.65 2.32 -0.53
CA SER A 306 25.68 1.95 -1.94
C SER A 306 24.52 0.98 -2.24
N LEU A 307 23.73 1.33 -3.25
CA LEU A 307 22.67 0.51 -3.80
C LEU A 307 23.01 0.23 -5.27
N GLU A 308 23.03 -1.04 -5.65
CA GLU A 308 23.21 -1.47 -7.04
C GLU A 308 21.92 -1.25 -7.85
N ASP A 309 21.99 -1.23 -9.17
CA ASP A 309 20.84 -0.97 -10.06
C ASP A 309 19.69 -2.00 -9.89
N ASP A 310 20.02 -3.22 -9.46
CA ASP A 310 19.06 -4.29 -9.16
C ASP A 310 18.46 -4.21 -7.74
N GLY A 311 18.81 -3.16 -6.99
CA GLY A 311 18.37 -2.97 -5.60
C GLY A 311 19.23 -3.69 -4.59
N LYS A 312 20.31 -4.34 -4.98
CA LYS A 312 21.20 -5.03 -4.05
C LYS A 312 22.05 -4.04 -3.25
N PHE A 313 22.19 -4.33 -1.95
CA PHE A 313 23.11 -3.62 -1.07
C PHE A 313 23.91 -4.61 -0.22
N THR A 314 25.13 -4.22 0.09
CA THR A 314 26.09 -5.04 0.84
C THR A 314 26.61 -4.26 2.03
N GLY A 315 27.01 -4.99 3.08
CA GLY A 315 27.62 -4.37 4.25
C GLY A 315 28.44 -5.38 5.03
N ARG A 316 29.48 -4.88 5.68
CA ARG A 316 30.34 -5.67 6.57
C ARG A 316 30.04 -5.33 8.02
N ILE A 317 29.44 -6.26 8.73
CA ILE A 317 29.30 -6.15 10.18
C ILE A 317 30.63 -6.45 10.85
N GLN A 318 30.95 -5.70 11.92
CA GLN A 318 32.24 -5.74 12.61
C GLN A 318 32.06 -5.74 14.12
N GLY A 319 33.13 -5.99 14.86
CA GLY A 319 33.11 -6.00 16.33
C GLY A 319 32.46 -7.25 16.94
N LEU A 320 32.25 -8.29 16.13
CA LEU A 320 31.72 -9.55 16.62
C LEU A 320 32.73 -10.24 17.56
N GLU A 321 32.23 -10.96 18.55
CA GLU A 321 33.04 -11.85 19.36
C GLU A 321 33.28 -13.19 18.64
N SER A 322 34.45 -13.75 18.77
CA SER A 322 34.76 -15.04 18.16
C SER A 322 34.06 -16.20 18.86
N ALA A 323 33.85 -17.29 18.14
CA ALA A 323 33.14 -18.49 18.62
C ALA A 323 31.71 -18.20 19.13
N LYS A 324 31.07 -17.17 18.62
CA LYS A 324 29.74 -16.71 19.07
C LYS A 324 28.74 -16.76 17.95
N LYS A 325 27.48 -17.02 18.30
CA LYS A 325 26.34 -17.03 17.41
C LYS A 325 25.65 -15.66 17.46
N TYR A 326 25.33 -15.12 16.29
CA TYR A 326 24.54 -13.89 16.12
C TYR A 326 23.36 -14.15 15.20
N TYR A 327 22.33 -13.36 15.38
CA TYR A 327 21.18 -13.26 14.49
C TYR A 327 21.24 -11.92 13.78
N ALA A 328 20.90 -11.88 12.50
CA ALA A 328 20.92 -10.66 11.71
C ALA A 328 19.69 -10.53 10.82
N ARG A 329 19.26 -9.30 10.61
CA ARG A 329 18.18 -8.92 9.69
C ARG A 329 18.62 -7.74 8.82
N ALA A 330 18.14 -7.69 7.59
CA ALA A 330 18.22 -6.50 6.79
C ALA A 330 17.05 -5.56 7.16
N TYR A 331 17.26 -4.26 7.06
CA TYR A 331 16.22 -3.27 7.31
C TYR A 331 16.24 -2.14 6.25
N ALA A 332 15.10 -1.48 6.08
CA ALA A 332 14.98 -0.22 5.38
C ALA A 332 13.97 0.70 6.08
N ILE A 333 14.17 2.00 5.95
CA ILE A 333 13.40 3.04 6.63
C ILE A 333 12.96 4.09 5.60
N ASN A 334 11.67 4.43 5.60
CA ASN A 334 11.15 5.63 4.95
C ASN A 334 10.23 6.40 5.92
N ASN A 335 9.54 7.43 5.44
CA ASN A 335 8.65 8.25 6.26
C ASN A 335 7.43 7.49 6.83
N PHE A 336 7.11 6.31 6.28
CA PHE A 336 6.01 5.47 6.77
C PHE A 336 6.47 4.44 7.80
N GLY A 337 7.76 4.25 7.99
CA GLY A 337 8.30 3.42 9.05
C GLY A 337 9.46 2.54 8.64
N THR A 338 9.85 1.67 9.58
CA THR A 338 10.93 0.68 9.42
C THR A 338 10.35 -0.67 9.06
N VAL A 339 10.99 -1.35 8.11
CA VAL A 339 10.73 -2.76 7.79
C VAL A 339 12.00 -3.57 7.96
N TYR A 340 11.82 -4.85 8.18
CA TYR A 340 12.90 -5.84 8.28
C TYR A 340 12.66 -6.96 7.27
N SER A 341 13.76 -7.67 6.90
CA SER A 341 13.62 -8.92 6.15
C SER A 341 12.73 -9.91 6.91
N GLU A 342 11.87 -10.65 6.17
CA GLU A 342 10.95 -11.62 6.78
C GLU A 342 11.68 -12.68 7.60
N GLU A 343 12.79 -13.19 7.05
CA GLU A 343 13.64 -14.16 7.70
C GLU A 343 14.89 -13.49 8.27
N GLU A 344 15.27 -13.88 9.47
CA GLU A 344 16.60 -13.60 10.02
C GLU A 344 17.59 -14.70 9.62
N ILE A 345 18.86 -14.37 9.58
CA ILE A 345 19.92 -15.35 9.39
C ILE A 345 20.75 -15.51 10.64
N THR A 346 21.34 -16.69 10.77
CA THR A 346 22.31 -16.98 11.81
C THR A 346 23.73 -16.82 11.28
N ILE A 347 24.56 -16.14 12.03
CA ILE A 347 26.01 -15.97 11.78
C ILE A 347 26.76 -16.59 12.92
N SER A 348 27.63 -17.58 12.62
CA SER A 348 28.52 -18.16 13.58
C SER A 348 29.96 -17.73 13.28
N THR A 349 30.57 -16.94 14.15
CA THR A 349 31.92 -16.48 13.96
C THR A 349 32.90 -17.66 14.11
N LYS A 350 34.01 -17.58 13.38
CA LYS A 350 35.05 -18.58 13.45
C LYS A 350 35.66 -18.66 14.85
N SER A 351 36.24 -19.82 15.15
CA SER A 351 36.96 -20.07 16.42
C SER A 351 38.28 -20.70 16.14
N GLU A 352 39.29 -20.29 16.88
CA GLU A 352 40.61 -20.88 16.84
C GLU A 352 41.13 -20.98 18.27
N LYS A 353 41.64 -22.18 18.64
CA LYS A 353 42.22 -22.44 19.94
C LYS A 353 43.62 -21.88 20.03
N PRO A 354 44.11 -21.53 21.24
CA PRO A 354 45.51 -21.21 21.44
C PRO A 354 46.43 -22.33 20.95
N ASN A 355 47.56 -21.96 20.43
CA ASN A 355 48.62 -22.89 20.08
C ASN A 355 49.74 -22.83 21.15
N ILE A 356 50.01 -23.95 21.82
CA ILE A 356 50.99 -24.08 22.86
C ILE A 356 51.79 -25.37 22.67
N ILE A 357 53.09 -25.32 22.89
CA ILE A 357 53.98 -26.45 22.69
C ILE A 357 54.37 -27.01 24.05
N THR A 358 54.33 -28.33 24.18
CA THR A 358 54.95 -29.09 25.35
C THR A 358 56.37 -29.50 24.98
N PHE A 359 57.35 -29.10 25.77
CA PHE A 359 58.71 -29.47 25.53
C PHE A 359 58.96 -30.97 25.83
N PRO A 360 59.94 -31.59 25.19
CA PRO A 360 60.34 -32.95 25.51
C PRO A 360 60.79 -33.08 27.00
N ILE A 361 60.31 -34.13 27.66
CA ILE A 361 60.78 -34.49 29.00
C ILE A 361 62.03 -35.37 28.85
N THR A 362 63.16 -34.80 29.19
CA THR A 362 64.46 -35.51 29.13
C THR A 362 64.75 -36.17 30.47
N PRO A 363 65.72 -37.15 30.54
CA PRO A 363 66.12 -37.73 31.82
C PRO A 363 66.56 -36.67 32.83
N ASP A 364 67.18 -35.58 32.39
CA ASP A 364 67.61 -34.46 33.24
C ASP A 364 66.44 -33.64 33.83
N SER A 365 65.28 -33.74 33.23
CA SER A 365 64.06 -33.11 33.73
C SER A 365 63.49 -33.84 34.93
N ILE A 366 63.91 -35.10 35.18
CA ILE A 366 63.43 -35.97 36.24
C ILE A 366 64.51 -36.05 37.32
N LYS A 367 64.28 -35.42 38.46
CA LYS A 367 65.25 -35.39 39.55
C LYS A 367 65.15 -36.65 40.45
N SER A 368 66.22 -36.97 41.08
CA SER A 368 66.28 -38.13 41.97
C SER A 368 65.35 -38.02 43.19
N ASP A 369 64.96 -36.82 43.58
CA ASP A 369 64.00 -36.55 44.65
C ASP A 369 62.53 -36.68 44.20
N GLY A 370 62.29 -37.06 42.96
CA GLY A 370 60.98 -37.21 42.40
C GLY A 370 60.39 -35.93 41.79
N THR A 371 61.10 -34.82 41.87
CA THR A 371 60.69 -33.59 41.19
C THR A 371 60.79 -33.73 39.66
N VAL A 372 59.76 -33.34 38.91
CA VAL A 372 59.79 -33.40 37.44
C VAL A 372 59.55 -32.01 36.90
N HIS A 373 60.48 -31.55 36.06
CA HIS A 373 60.35 -30.26 35.39
C HIS A 373 59.72 -30.46 34.03
N ILE A 374 58.56 -29.75 33.77
CA ILE A 374 57.89 -29.75 32.50
C ILE A 374 57.81 -28.30 32.03
N GLY A 375 58.10 -28.10 30.78
CA GLY A 375 58.04 -26.77 30.19
C GLY A 375 57.26 -26.72 28.88
N GLY A 376 57.08 -25.54 28.44
CA GLY A 376 56.43 -25.26 27.16
C GLY A 376 56.49 -23.79 26.75
N GLU A 377 55.92 -23.51 25.62
CA GLU A 377 55.89 -22.18 25.08
C GLU A 377 54.51 -21.89 24.45
N LEU A 378 53.88 -20.79 24.86
CA LEU A 378 52.68 -20.27 24.23
C LEU A 378 53.08 -19.61 22.92
N GLN A 379 52.70 -20.19 21.77
CA GLN A 379 53.03 -19.68 20.44
C GLN A 379 52.07 -18.53 20.05
N ASN A 380 50.78 -18.71 20.31
CA ASN A 380 49.75 -17.68 20.09
C ASN A 380 48.48 -18.00 20.87
N GLY A 381 47.60 -16.99 21.02
CA GLY A 381 46.31 -17.11 21.70
C GLY A 381 45.19 -17.67 20.82
N GLY A 382 45.45 -18.07 19.57
CA GLY A 382 44.41 -18.37 18.60
C GLY A 382 43.77 -17.08 18.07
N ASN A 383 42.47 -17.06 18.02
CA ASN A 383 41.69 -15.90 17.53
C ASN A 383 41.49 -14.78 18.56
N SER A 384 41.93 -14.97 19.79
CA SER A 384 41.90 -13.97 20.86
C SER A 384 43.06 -14.18 21.82
N ALA A 385 43.38 -13.17 22.63
CA ALA A 385 44.46 -13.25 23.58
C ALA A 385 44.28 -14.43 24.55
N ALA A 386 45.34 -15.17 24.81
CA ALA A 386 45.34 -16.15 25.88
C ALA A 386 45.19 -15.44 27.22
N THR A 387 44.37 -15.99 28.09
CA THR A 387 44.08 -15.46 29.44
C THR A 387 44.67 -16.31 30.53
N GLU A 388 44.98 -17.61 30.25
CA GLU A 388 45.57 -18.53 31.17
C GLU A 388 46.34 -19.61 30.38
N TRP A 389 47.51 -20.02 30.84
CA TRP A 389 48.30 -21.13 30.30
C TRP A 389 49.11 -21.78 31.40
N GLY A 390 49.51 -23.02 31.14
CA GLY A 390 50.26 -23.79 32.14
C GLY A 390 50.40 -25.26 31.76
N ILE A 391 50.40 -26.10 32.76
CA ILE A 391 50.62 -27.56 32.64
C ILE A 391 49.43 -28.28 33.26
N CYS A 392 48.97 -29.35 32.62
CA CYS A 392 48.08 -30.33 33.22
C CYS A 392 48.70 -31.73 33.17
N TRP A 393 48.43 -32.54 34.21
CA TRP A 393 48.98 -33.88 34.34
C TRP A 393 48.02 -34.85 35.03
N SER A 394 48.20 -36.13 34.75
CA SER A 394 47.40 -37.20 35.36
C SER A 394 48.16 -38.50 35.32
N SER A 395 47.98 -39.36 36.35
CA SER A 395 48.48 -40.75 36.36
C SER A 395 47.44 -41.73 35.78
N SER A 396 46.20 -41.32 35.61
CA SER A 396 45.10 -42.18 35.13
C SER A 396 44.57 -41.77 33.75
N ASN A 397 44.64 -40.49 33.42
CA ASN A 397 44.22 -39.97 32.14
C ASN A 397 45.44 -39.80 31.21
N LYS A 398 45.44 -40.53 30.08
CA LYS A 398 46.50 -40.43 29.07
C LYS A 398 46.48 -39.13 28.26
N GLU A 399 45.39 -38.40 28.28
CA GLU A 399 45.25 -37.09 27.66
C GLU A 399 44.76 -36.04 28.69
N PRO A 400 45.62 -35.66 29.62
CA PRO A 400 45.25 -34.78 30.71
C PRO A 400 44.73 -33.46 30.21
N SER A 401 43.77 -32.89 30.90
CA SER A 401 43.10 -31.63 30.59
C SER A 401 43.10 -30.73 31.82
N ILE A 402 42.59 -29.51 31.67
CA ILE A 402 42.38 -28.58 32.81
C ILE A 402 41.36 -29.12 33.84
N LYS A 403 40.69 -30.26 33.57
CA LYS A 403 39.83 -30.97 34.53
C LYS A 403 40.64 -31.93 35.43
N ASP A 404 41.84 -32.25 35.03
CA ASP A 404 42.78 -33.04 35.81
C ASP A 404 43.64 -32.12 36.71
N ASN A 405 44.76 -32.65 37.33
CA ASN A 405 45.67 -31.76 38.01
C ASN A 405 46.26 -30.76 37.02
N HIS A 406 46.23 -29.48 37.34
CA HIS A 406 46.81 -28.44 36.52
C HIS A 406 47.36 -27.28 37.36
N VAL A 407 48.23 -26.51 36.75
CA VAL A 407 48.81 -25.31 37.33
C VAL A 407 48.99 -24.27 36.24
N ALA A 408 48.60 -23.05 36.53
CA ALA A 408 48.85 -21.90 35.67
C ALA A 408 50.22 -21.31 35.92
N VAL A 409 50.83 -20.70 34.92
CA VAL A 409 52.08 -19.99 34.93
C VAL A 409 51.98 -18.61 34.30
N ASP A 410 52.87 -17.69 34.69
CA ASP A 410 52.82 -16.32 34.23
C ASP A 410 53.59 -16.06 32.93
N ASP A 411 54.74 -16.74 32.75
CA ASP A 411 55.61 -16.57 31.60
C ASP A 411 55.11 -17.39 30.39
N THR A 412 55.22 -16.85 29.20
CA THR A 412 54.85 -17.53 27.94
C THR A 412 55.84 -18.63 27.56
N LEU A 413 57.11 -18.49 27.93
CA LEU A 413 58.15 -19.51 27.86
C LEU A 413 58.46 -19.91 29.27
N PHE A 414 58.22 -21.15 29.65
CA PHE A 414 58.29 -21.59 31.03
C PHE A 414 58.83 -23.00 31.23
N MET A 415 59.33 -23.22 32.42
CA MET A 415 59.69 -24.52 32.97
C MET A 415 59.20 -24.58 34.41
N TYR A 416 58.34 -25.52 34.72
CA TYR A 416 57.72 -25.65 36.05
C TYR A 416 58.00 -26.98 36.69
N ALA A 417 58.32 -26.97 37.98
CA ALA A 417 58.56 -28.16 38.79
C ALA A 417 57.21 -28.70 39.33
N LEU A 418 56.77 -29.84 38.85
CA LEU A 418 55.56 -30.48 39.32
C LEU A 418 55.66 -30.93 40.77
N PRO A 419 54.72 -30.53 41.64
CA PRO A 419 54.81 -30.90 43.07
C PRO A 419 54.21 -32.28 43.36
N SER A 420 54.71 -32.92 44.42
CA SER A 420 54.07 -34.05 45.13
C SER A 420 53.63 -35.23 44.23
N LEU A 421 54.46 -35.62 43.27
CA LEU A 421 54.22 -36.80 42.45
C LEU A 421 54.46 -38.07 43.21
N LYS A 422 53.65 -39.12 42.99
CA LYS A 422 53.92 -40.44 43.56
C LYS A 422 55.15 -41.07 42.91
N GLY A 423 56.01 -41.68 43.71
CA GLY A 423 57.16 -42.44 43.20
C GLY A 423 56.76 -43.70 42.42
N ALA A 424 57.65 -44.17 41.55
CA ALA A 424 57.46 -45.33 40.69
C ALA A 424 56.13 -45.35 39.90
N THR A 425 55.67 -44.18 39.49
CA THR A 425 54.36 -44.00 38.85
C THR A 425 54.50 -43.37 37.45
N ILE A 426 53.74 -43.90 36.48
CA ILE A 426 53.66 -43.30 35.14
C ILE A 426 52.72 -42.14 35.19
N TYR A 427 53.15 -41.00 34.68
CA TYR A 427 52.34 -39.80 34.47
C TYR A 427 52.32 -39.39 32.98
N TYR A 428 51.17 -38.80 32.58
CA TYR A 428 51.01 -38.10 31.32
C TYR A 428 50.90 -36.64 31.65
N ALA A 429 51.58 -35.80 30.90
CA ALA A 429 51.48 -34.35 31.08
C ALA A 429 51.56 -33.62 29.74
N ARG A 430 50.93 -32.49 29.68
CA ARG A 430 51.00 -31.55 28.54
C ARG A 430 50.71 -30.11 28.98
N THR A 431 51.14 -29.17 28.17
CA THR A 431 50.82 -27.79 28.39
C THR A 431 49.37 -27.51 27.91
N TYR A 432 48.76 -26.49 28.48
CA TYR A 432 47.47 -25.98 28.05
C TYR A 432 47.48 -24.45 27.95
N ALA A 433 46.62 -23.88 27.12
CA ALA A 433 46.33 -22.46 27.11
C ALA A 433 44.86 -22.22 26.83
N THR A 434 44.24 -21.30 27.57
CA THR A 434 42.85 -20.89 27.38
C THR A 434 42.83 -19.43 26.94
N ASN A 435 42.04 -19.11 25.90
CA ASN A 435 41.92 -17.74 25.41
C ASN A 435 40.67 -17.05 25.95
N LYS A 436 40.57 -15.74 25.71
CA LYS A 436 39.42 -14.90 26.11
C LYS A 436 38.06 -15.41 25.61
N SER A 437 38.04 -16.17 24.52
CA SER A 437 36.83 -16.83 23.99
C SER A 437 36.47 -18.14 24.73
N GLY A 438 37.19 -18.50 25.77
CA GLY A 438 36.98 -19.73 26.56
C GLY A 438 37.44 -21.01 25.87
N LEU A 439 38.19 -20.91 24.77
CA LEU A 439 38.73 -22.08 24.06
C LEU A 439 40.08 -22.50 24.63
N THR A 440 40.24 -23.79 24.92
CA THR A 440 41.48 -24.37 25.44
C THR A 440 42.18 -25.19 24.36
N GLY A 441 43.41 -24.81 24.06
CA GLY A 441 44.36 -25.58 23.26
C GLY A 441 45.31 -26.36 24.16
N TYR A 442 45.83 -27.47 23.67
CA TYR A 442 46.74 -28.33 24.40
C TYR A 442 47.97 -28.66 23.55
N GLY A 443 49.13 -28.69 24.17
CA GLY A 443 50.33 -29.19 23.56
C GLY A 443 50.35 -30.73 23.48
N GLU A 444 51.36 -31.27 22.85
CA GLU A 444 51.54 -32.69 22.71
C GLU A 444 51.72 -33.37 24.09
N VAL A 445 51.06 -34.53 24.30
CA VAL A 445 51.20 -35.30 25.53
C VAL A 445 52.61 -35.91 25.65
N LYS A 446 53.23 -35.71 26.77
CA LYS A 446 54.51 -36.38 27.14
C LYS A 446 54.25 -37.31 28.32
N SER A 447 54.82 -38.50 28.29
CA SER A 447 54.77 -39.47 29.39
C SER A 447 56.16 -39.62 30.08
N PHE A 448 56.12 -39.78 31.35
CA PHE A 448 57.31 -40.01 32.13
C PHE A 448 57.04 -40.94 33.33
N THR A 449 58.07 -41.56 33.86
CA THR A 449 57.96 -42.37 35.07
C THR A 449 58.79 -41.72 36.18
N THR A 450 58.17 -41.47 37.32
CA THR A 450 58.86 -40.95 38.49
C THR A 450 59.82 -42.03 39.10
N PRO A 451 60.98 -41.64 39.61
CA PRO A 451 61.89 -42.59 40.27
C PRO A 451 61.26 -43.20 41.54
N ASN A 452 61.74 -44.35 41.92
CA ASN A 452 61.39 -44.92 43.20
C ASN A 452 62.11 -44.15 44.32
N ILE A 453 61.41 -43.22 44.94
CA ILE A 453 61.98 -42.29 45.93
C ILE A 453 62.53 -43.05 47.17
N PHE A 454 61.94 -44.21 47.53
CA PHE A 454 62.40 -45.01 48.63
C PHE A 454 63.73 -45.66 48.33
N GLU A 455 63.97 -46.18 47.14
CA GLU A 455 65.29 -46.77 46.76
C GLU A 455 66.36 -45.69 46.63
N ASN A 456 66.04 -44.51 46.15
CA ASN A 456 67.03 -43.43 46.03
C ASN A 456 67.46 -42.87 47.39
N ASN A 457 66.50 -42.72 48.31
CA ASN A 457 66.83 -42.31 49.69
C ASN A 457 67.66 -43.36 50.39
N LEU A 458 67.43 -44.67 50.18
CA LEU A 458 68.27 -45.77 50.72
C LEU A 458 69.64 -45.74 50.09
N LYS A 459 69.80 -45.52 48.79
CA LYS A 459 71.13 -45.45 48.14
C LYS A 459 71.91 -44.20 48.58
N SER A 460 71.26 -43.06 48.80
CA SER A 460 71.94 -41.88 49.34
C SER A 460 72.37 -42.05 50.81
N ALA A 461 71.53 -42.70 51.60
CA ALA A 461 71.84 -43.01 52.99
C ALA A 461 73.00 -44.05 53.09
N SER A 462 73.05 -45.01 52.17
CA SER A 462 74.16 -46.00 52.14
C SER A 462 75.50 -45.41 51.67
N ASN A 463 75.49 -44.33 50.88
CA ASN A 463 76.65 -43.59 50.43
C ASN A 463 77.24 -42.65 51.54
N LEU A 464 76.39 -42.26 52.53
CA LEU A 464 76.77 -41.35 53.63
C LEU A 464 77.27 -42.09 54.85
N ASN A 465 77.06 -43.41 54.98
CA ASN A 465 77.46 -44.19 56.07
C ASN A 465 78.20 -45.47 55.59
N GLY A 466 79.47 -45.34 55.33
CA GLY A 466 80.35 -46.51 55.35
C GLY A 466 80.40 -47.09 56.76
N ASN A 467 79.65 -48.11 57.11
CA ASN A 467 79.46 -48.90 58.30
C ASN A 467 78.16 -48.61 59.11
N LEU A 468 77.04 -49.15 58.69
CA LEU A 468 75.95 -49.56 59.56
C LEU A 468 75.26 -50.79 58.98
N ASN A 469 75.25 -51.88 59.80
CA ASN A 469 74.60 -53.15 59.52
C ASN A 469 73.07 -52.94 59.45
N CYS A 470 72.56 -52.74 58.27
CA CYS A 470 71.16 -52.40 58.04
C CYS A 470 70.24 -53.62 57.94
N SER A 471 70.58 -54.75 58.55
CA SER A 471 69.72 -55.95 58.52
C SER A 471 68.62 -56.02 59.59
N LYS A 472 68.55 -55.01 60.49
CA LYS A 472 67.46 -54.98 61.50
C LYS A 472 66.42 -53.87 61.40
N GLU A 473 66.58 -52.89 60.53
CA GLU A 473 65.56 -51.82 60.39
C GLU A 473 64.66 -51.98 59.19
N LEU A 474 64.93 -52.89 58.24
CA LEU A 474 64.08 -53.10 57.06
C LEU A 474 62.87 -53.98 57.34
N GLU A 475 62.82 -54.73 58.49
CA GLU A 475 61.64 -55.49 58.83
C GLU A 475 60.47 -54.65 59.43
N HIS A 476 60.75 -53.39 59.76
CA HIS A 476 59.70 -52.51 60.36
C HIS A 476 58.95 -51.63 59.37
N TYR A 477 59.39 -51.63 58.10
CA TYR A 477 58.72 -50.84 57.04
C TYR A 477 58.12 -51.71 55.92
N ALA A 478 58.10 -53.01 56.04
CA ALA A 478 57.50 -53.95 55.09
C ALA A 478 56.22 -54.65 55.63
N SER A 479 55.56 -54.07 56.63
CA SER A 479 54.27 -54.53 57.15
C SER A 479 53.20 -53.45 56.93
#